data_52d742067a2eac68f1e3c391bd185af6
#
_entry.id   52d742067a2eac68f1e3c391bd185af6
#
_cell.length_a   1.000
_cell.length_b   1.000
_cell.length_c   1.000
_cell.angle_alpha   90.00
_cell.angle_beta   90.00
_cell.angle_gamma   90.00
#
_symmetry.space_group_name_H-M   'P 1'
#
loop_
_entity.id
_entity.type
_entity.pdbx_description
1 polymer ?
#
loop_
_entity_poly.entity_id
_entity_poly.type
_entity_poly.pdbx_seq_one_letter_code
_entity_poly.pdbx_strand_id
1 'polypeptide(L)'
;MSFIPNSIRRVFLCFLLLAGLALASFQQFILTLPKANISLVKPLNGIVVVTGGQARIQKGLEMLSGGKANKMLISGVGQGISKQLLRESLSLSDEQALFFDCCVEIEFTAIDTNGNARATIRWMQKHNLKDVLLVSANYHLPRAEIIFKRYLPEKKIYFQAVNPPDLKLSHWYLSWQTSRLLLKEYLKFLFVKFSFG
;
A
#
# COMPACT_ATOMS: atom_id res chain seq x y z
N MET A 1 -8.85 53.23 -11.37
CA MET A 1 -8.56 51.84 -11.80
C MET A 1 -7.06 51.63 -11.70
N SER A 2 -6.60 50.92 -10.69
CA SER A 2 -5.17 50.65 -10.50
C SER A 2 -4.70 49.59 -11.51
N PHE A 3 -3.82 50.00 -12.44
CA PHE A 3 -3.21 49.08 -13.39
C PHE A 3 -2.26 48.13 -12.64
N ILE A 4 -2.59 46.85 -12.60
CA ILE A 4 -1.67 45.82 -12.09
C ILE A 4 -0.47 45.75 -13.05
N PRO A 5 0.77 45.91 -12.59
CA PRO A 5 1.97 45.83 -13.43
C PRO A 5 2.03 44.48 -14.19
N ASN A 6 2.48 44.52 -15.44
CA ASN A 6 2.55 43.34 -16.30
C ASN A 6 3.41 42.22 -15.70
N SER A 7 4.41 42.53 -14.87
CA SER A 7 5.22 41.57 -14.12
C SER A 7 4.39 40.80 -13.11
N ILE A 8 3.55 41.46 -12.32
CA ILE A 8 2.68 40.81 -11.32
C ILE A 8 1.66 39.91 -12.02
N ARG A 9 1.07 40.37 -13.12
CA ARG A 9 0.15 39.56 -13.92
C ARG A 9 0.81 38.28 -14.46
N ARG A 10 2.06 38.37 -14.97
CA ARG A 10 2.82 37.19 -15.44
C ARG A 10 3.10 36.23 -14.31
N VAL A 11 3.56 36.69 -13.14
CA VAL A 11 3.80 35.84 -11.96
C VAL A 11 2.52 35.14 -11.53
N PHE A 12 1.41 35.88 -11.49
CA PHE A 12 0.10 35.30 -11.14
C PHE A 12 -0.35 34.23 -12.15
N LEU A 13 -0.18 34.47 -13.45
CA LEU A 13 -0.50 33.47 -14.49
C LEU A 13 0.40 32.23 -14.39
N CYS A 14 1.70 32.38 -14.13
CA CYS A 14 2.60 31.24 -13.89
C CYS A 14 2.18 30.45 -12.66
N PHE A 15 1.79 31.13 -11.57
CA PHE A 15 1.29 30.46 -10.37
C PHE A 15 0.01 29.65 -10.65
N LEU A 16 -0.96 30.21 -11.37
CA LEU A 16 -2.19 29.52 -11.75
C LEU A 16 -1.90 28.31 -12.64
N LEU A 17 -0.97 28.42 -13.58
CA LEU A 17 -0.55 27.31 -14.44
C LEU A 17 0.07 26.17 -13.60
N LEU A 18 1.01 26.51 -12.70
CA LEU A 18 1.65 25.52 -11.84
C LEU A 18 0.64 24.85 -10.88
N ALA A 19 -0.27 25.61 -10.32
CA ALA A 19 -1.34 25.07 -9.47
C ALA A 19 -2.26 24.13 -10.27
N GLY A 20 -2.63 24.51 -11.50
CA GLY A 20 -3.41 23.67 -12.41
C GLY A 20 -2.70 22.36 -12.75
N LEU A 21 -1.40 22.42 -13.06
CA LEU A 21 -0.59 21.23 -13.32
C LEU A 21 -0.49 20.31 -12.09
N ALA A 22 -0.30 20.89 -10.90
CA ALA A 22 -0.26 20.13 -9.65
C ALA A 22 -1.60 19.43 -9.37
N LEU A 23 -2.71 20.11 -9.56
CA LEU A 23 -4.05 19.52 -9.42
C LEU A 23 -4.30 18.42 -10.45
N ALA A 24 -3.94 18.64 -11.71
CA ALA A 24 -4.08 17.63 -12.77
C ALA A 24 -3.23 16.39 -12.46
N SER A 25 -2.00 16.57 -12.00
CA SER A 25 -1.11 15.46 -11.60
C SER A 25 -1.66 14.68 -10.39
N PHE A 26 -2.21 15.38 -9.40
CA PHE A 26 -2.88 14.73 -8.27
C PHE A 26 -4.13 13.96 -8.69
N GLN A 27 -4.96 14.55 -9.54
CA GLN A 27 -6.14 13.88 -10.09
C GLN A 27 -5.74 12.63 -10.90
N GLN A 28 -4.70 12.72 -11.72
CA GLN A 28 -4.16 11.59 -12.47
C GLN A 28 -3.70 10.46 -11.52
N PHE A 29 -3.01 10.80 -10.42
CA PHE A 29 -2.62 9.82 -9.41
C PHE A 29 -3.83 9.06 -8.87
N ILE A 30 -4.93 9.76 -8.53
CA ILE A 30 -6.14 9.12 -8.02
C ILE A 30 -6.79 8.22 -9.06
N LEU A 31 -6.88 8.64 -10.32
CA LEU A 31 -7.48 7.89 -11.41
C LEU A 31 -6.69 6.61 -11.76
N THR A 32 -5.38 6.60 -11.51
CA THR A 32 -4.49 5.47 -11.79
C THR A 32 -4.30 4.54 -10.59
N LEU A 33 -4.97 4.77 -9.46
CA LEU A 33 -4.89 3.86 -8.32
C LEU A 33 -5.30 2.44 -8.70
N PRO A 34 -4.54 1.42 -8.28
CA PRO A 34 -4.82 0.03 -8.60
C PRO A 34 -6.22 -0.39 -8.11
N LYS A 35 -6.93 -1.12 -8.95
CA LYS A 35 -8.23 -1.72 -8.59
C LYS A 35 -8.03 -3.00 -7.78
N ALA A 36 -9.02 -3.36 -6.96
CA ALA A 36 -8.92 -4.43 -5.97
C ALA A 36 -8.75 -5.86 -6.51
N ASN A 37 -8.85 -6.09 -7.82
CA ASN A 37 -8.87 -7.44 -8.37
C ASN A 37 -7.61 -7.75 -9.16
N ILE A 38 -6.79 -8.67 -8.63
CA ILE A 38 -5.77 -9.35 -9.42
C ILE A 38 -6.23 -10.78 -9.70
N SER A 39 -6.15 -11.18 -10.97
CA SER A 39 -6.36 -12.58 -11.36
C SER A 39 -5.00 -13.30 -11.33
N LEU A 40 -4.75 -14.10 -10.30
CA LEU A 40 -3.57 -14.94 -10.22
C LEU A 40 -3.82 -16.20 -11.03
N VAL A 41 -2.96 -16.45 -12.03
CA VAL A 41 -3.03 -17.65 -12.89
C VAL A 41 -2.61 -18.90 -12.11
N LYS A 42 -1.75 -18.76 -11.09
CA LYS A 42 -1.25 -19.85 -10.25
C LYS A 42 -1.03 -19.37 -8.82
N PRO A 43 -1.01 -20.28 -7.84
CA PRO A 43 -0.56 -19.95 -6.49
C PRO A 43 0.87 -19.42 -6.48
N LEU A 44 1.15 -18.52 -5.56
CA LEU A 44 2.46 -17.94 -5.30
C LEU A 44 3.12 -18.59 -4.07
N ASN A 45 4.40 -18.34 -3.85
CA ASN A 45 5.10 -18.92 -2.72
C ASN A 45 4.69 -18.29 -1.38
N GLY A 46 4.35 -17.00 -1.37
CA GLY A 46 3.95 -16.31 -0.15
C GLY A 46 3.09 -15.08 -0.37
N ILE A 47 2.43 -14.66 0.69
CA ILE A 47 1.68 -13.41 0.79
C ILE A 47 2.38 -12.51 1.79
N VAL A 48 2.53 -11.24 1.46
CA VAL A 48 3.04 -10.20 2.38
C VAL A 48 1.97 -9.15 2.56
N VAL A 49 1.51 -8.96 3.79
CA VAL A 49 0.56 -7.90 4.13
C VAL A 49 1.31 -6.77 4.82
N VAL A 50 1.32 -5.59 4.21
CA VAL A 50 1.84 -4.38 4.86
C VAL A 50 0.74 -3.77 5.72
N THR A 51 1.00 -3.66 7.03
CA THR A 51 0.01 -3.20 8.01
C THR A 51 -0.46 -1.75 7.80
N GLY A 52 -1.53 -1.39 8.51
CA GLY A 52 -2.16 -0.07 8.47
C GLY A 52 -3.68 -0.13 8.25
N GLY A 53 -4.31 -1.29 8.53
CA GLY A 53 -5.76 -1.49 8.50
C GLY A 53 -6.14 -2.96 8.45
N GLN A 54 -7.18 -3.35 9.19
CA GLN A 54 -7.65 -4.73 9.30
C GLN A 54 -8.06 -5.34 7.95
N ALA A 55 -8.68 -4.55 7.07
CA ALA A 55 -9.13 -5.03 5.76
C ALA A 55 -8.01 -5.66 4.91
N ARG A 56 -6.75 -5.20 5.06
CA ARG A 56 -5.60 -5.79 4.36
C ARG A 56 -5.27 -7.17 4.90
N ILE A 57 -5.29 -7.33 6.23
CA ILE A 57 -5.02 -8.62 6.90
C ILE A 57 -6.12 -9.62 6.53
N GLN A 58 -7.37 -9.21 6.61
CA GLN A 58 -8.50 -10.04 6.20
C GLN A 58 -8.39 -10.49 4.73
N LYS A 59 -8.02 -9.57 3.82
CA LYS A 59 -7.80 -9.92 2.41
C LYS A 59 -6.63 -10.88 2.22
N GLY A 60 -5.54 -10.69 2.96
CA GLY A 60 -4.40 -11.62 2.96
C GLY A 60 -4.82 -13.02 3.44
N LEU A 61 -5.61 -13.11 4.50
CA LEU A 61 -6.11 -14.38 5.04
C LEU A 61 -7.11 -15.06 4.09
N GLU A 62 -8.03 -14.30 3.48
CA GLU A 62 -8.92 -14.81 2.44
C GLU A 62 -8.14 -15.47 1.30
N MET A 63 -7.06 -14.83 0.87
CA MET A 63 -6.23 -15.37 -0.21
C MET A 63 -5.38 -16.55 0.24
N LEU A 64 -4.93 -16.58 1.49
CA LEU A 64 -4.18 -17.69 2.07
C LEU A 64 -5.08 -18.92 2.20
N SER A 65 -6.26 -18.81 2.83
CA SER A 65 -7.22 -19.90 2.94
C SER A 65 -7.76 -20.34 1.59
N GLY A 66 -7.91 -19.41 0.63
CA GLY A 66 -8.24 -19.72 -0.76
C GLY A 66 -7.10 -20.36 -1.57
N GLY A 67 -6.02 -20.82 -0.94
CA GLY A 67 -4.92 -21.55 -1.59
C GLY A 67 -4.07 -20.73 -2.56
N LYS A 68 -4.08 -19.38 -2.43
CA LYS A 68 -3.27 -18.51 -3.31
C LYS A 68 -1.79 -18.47 -2.91
N ALA A 69 -1.46 -18.92 -1.70
CA ALA A 69 -0.10 -19.16 -1.21
C ALA A 69 -0.13 -20.10 0.02
N ASN A 70 1.06 -20.58 0.44
CA ASN A 70 1.18 -21.48 1.58
C ASN A 70 1.66 -20.79 2.87
N LYS A 71 2.12 -19.56 2.77
CA LYS A 71 2.67 -18.80 3.90
C LYS A 71 2.29 -17.32 3.77
N MET A 72 2.15 -16.65 4.91
CA MET A 72 1.88 -15.21 4.94
C MET A 72 2.77 -14.53 5.97
N LEU A 73 3.28 -13.35 5.61
CA LEU A 73 3.93 -12.41 6.51
C LEU A 73 3.03 -11.20 6.72
N ILE A 74 2.77 -10.84 7.96
CA ILE A 74 2.20 -9.53 8.31
C ILE A 74 3.34 -8.65 8.80
N SER A 75 3.72 -7.63 8.03
CA SER A 75 4.87 -6.78 8.31
C SER A 75 4.46 -5.41 8.82
N GLY A 76 5.19 -4.92 9.85
CA GLY A 76 4.97 -3.60 10.46
C GLY A 76 3.85 -3.59 11.48
N VAL A 77 3.64 -4.68 12.18
CA VAL A 77 2.72 -4.70 13.34
C VAL A 77 3.35 -3.91 14.48
N GLY A 78 2.59 -2.97 15.03
CA GLY A 78 3.10 -2.08 16.09
C GLY A 78 3.68 -2.84 17.29
N GLN A 79 4.70 -2.28 17.90
CA GLN A 79 5.31 -2.85 19.11
C GLN A 79 4.26 -3.00 20.21
N GLY A 80 4.32 -4.12 20.95
CA GLY A 80 3.38 -4.43 22.03
C GLY A 80 2.13 -5.22 21.61
N ILE A 81 1.93 -5.47 20.32
CA ILE A 81 0.83 -6.32 19.84
C ILE A 81 1.35 -7.75 19.68
N SER A 82 0.89 -8.69 20.49
CA SER A 82 1.22 -10.11 20.31
C SER A 82 0.46 -10.72 19.13
N LYS A 83 0.94 -11.88 18.63
CA LYS A 83 0.22 -12.67 17.60
C LYS A 83 -1.18 -13.04 18.08
N GLN A 84 -1.32 -13.41 19.35
CA GLN A 84 -2.60 -13.77 19.96
C GLN A 84 -3.55 -12.56 20.00
N LEU A 85 -3.08 -11.40 20.47
CA LEU A 85 -3.89 -10.18 20.52
C LEU A 85 -4.35 -9.75 19.12
N LEU A 86 -3.47 -9.85 18.12
CA LEU A 86 -3.84 -9.57 16.73
C LEU A 86 -4.91 -10.56 16.25
N ARG A 87 -4.75 -11.85 16.54
CA ARG A 87 -5.73 -12.90 16.19
C ARG A 87 -7.12 -12.59 16.77
N GLU A 88 -7.17 -12.25 18.05
CA GLU A 88 -8.41 -11.92 18.77
C GLU A 88 -9.09 -10.65 18.23
N SER A 89 -8.31 -9.69 17.72
CA SER A 89 -8.82 -8.46 17.11
C SER A 89 -9.43 -8.66 15.72
N LEU A 90 -9.19 -9.81 15.08
CA LEU A 90 -9.69 -10.15 13.75
C LEU A 90 -10.91 -11.05 13.87
N SER A 91 -11.96 -10.73 13.11
CA SER A 91 -13.15 -11.61 13.00
C SER A 91 -12.85 -12.74 12.02
N LEU A 92 -12.14 -13.78 12.49
CA LEU A 92 -11.72 -14.92 11.68
C LEU A 92 -12.81 -16.02 11.66
N SER A 93 -13.02 -16.64 10.51
CA SER A 93 -13.70 -17.93 10.44
C SER A 93 -12.79 -19.02 11.03
N ASP A 94 -13.37 -20.18 11.39
CA ASP A 94 -12.60 -21.31 11.92
C ASP A 94 -11.46 -21.73 10.97
N GLU A 95 -11.73 -21.76 9.68
CA GLU A 95 -10.74 -22.06 8.66
C GLU A 95 -9.63 -21.00 8.63
N GLN A 96 -9.97 -19.72 8.62
CA GLN A 96 -8.99 -18.63 8.65
C GLN A 96 -8.15 -18.64 9.93
N ALA A 97 -8.73 -19.03 11.07
CA ALA A 97 -8.03 -19.16 12.33
C ALA A 97 -6.96 -20.26 12.26
N LEU A 98 -7.27 -21.41 11.67
CA LEU A 98 -6.29 -22.49 11.44
C LEU A 98 -5.13 -22.00 10.57
N PHE A 99 -5.41 -21.32 9.45
CA PHE A 99 -4.37 -20.75 8.59
C PHE A 99 -3.56 -19.64 9.29
N PHE A 100 -4.19 -18.84 10.14
CA PHE A 100 -3.49 -17.83 10.91
C PHE A 100 -2.50 -18.46 11.88
N ASP A 101 -2.89 -19.50 12.57
CA ASP A 101 -2.06 -20.16 13.57
C ASP A 101 -0.88 -20.90 12.95
N CYS A 102 -1.09 -21.69 11.89
CA CYS A 102 -0.05 -22.51 11.24
C CYS A 102 0.90 -21.71 10.36
N CYS A 103 0.36 -20.72 9.64
CA CYS A 103 0.99 -20.32 8.40
C CYS A 103 1.26 -18.80 8.30
N VAL A 104 0.90 -18.04 9.35
CA VAL A 104 1.14 -16.59 9.44
C VAL A 104 2.29 -16.30 10.38
N GLU A 105 3.30 -15.57 9.86
CA GLU A 105 4.36 -14.96 10.63
C GLU A 105 4.11 -13.45 10.79
N ILE A 106 4.54 -12.89 11.92
CA ILE A 106 4.36 -11.47 12.21
C ILE A 106 5.73 -10.83 12.40
N GLU A 107 5.88 -9.65 11.83
CA GLU A 107 7.08 -8.84 11.92
C GLU A 107 6.75 -7.49 12.57
N PHE A 108 7.50 -7.13 13.62
CA PHE A 108 7.19 -6.01 14.52
C PHE A 108 8.16 -4.83 14.41
N THR A 109 9.25 -4.97 13.65
CA THR A 109 10.35 -3.98 13.66
C THR A 109 10.23 -2.95 12.54
N ALA A 110 9.46 -3.24 11.51
CA ALA A 110 9.27 -2.32 10.40
C ALA A 110 8.35 -1.16 10.79
N ILE A 111 8.89 0.06 10.74
CA ILE A 111 8.17 1.30 11.06
C ILE A 111 7.77 2.09 9.81
N ASP A 112 8.29 1.73 8.65
CA ASP A 112 8.06 2.37 7.37
C ASP A 112 8.06 1.36 6.20
N THR A 113 7.80 1.83 4.99
CA THR A 113 7.72 0.97 3.80
C THR A 113 9.08 0.38 3.41
N ASN A 114 10.19 1.07 3.67
CA ASN A 114 11.52 0.52 3.46
C ASN A 114 11.81 -0.61 4.46
N GLY A 115 11.39 -0.44 5.71
CA GLY A 115 11.44 -1.47 6.75
C GLY A 115 10.65 -2.71 6.34
N ASN A 116 9.42 -2.53 5.84
CA ASN A 116 8.59 -3.62 5.33
C ASN A 116 9.27 -4.37 4.17
N ALA A 117 9.89 -3.66 3.23
CA ALA A 117 10.61 -4.29 2.12
C ALA A 117 11.82 -5.10 2.62
N ARG A 118 12.61 -4.56 3.56
CA ARG A 118 13.73 -5.30 4.19
C ARG A 118 13.27 -6.52 4.97
N ALA A 119 12.17 -6.42 5.71
CA ALA A 119 11.58 -7.55 6.42
C ALA A 119 11.11 -8.64 5.46
N THR A 120 10.49 -8.24 4.36
CA THR A 120 10.06 -9.16 3.28
C THR A 120 11.26 -9.91 2.69
N ILE A 121 12.39 -9.23 2.42
CA ILE A 121 13.62 -9.90 1.92
C ILE A 121 14.06 -10.99 2.89
N ARG A 122 14.22 -10.64 4.18
CA ARG A 122 14.67 -11.62 5.20
C ARG A 122 13.72 -12.82 5.28
N TRP A 123 12.41 -12.56 5.25
CA TRP A 123 11.41 -13.61 5.28
C TRP A 123 11.45 -14.50 4.03
N MET A 124 11.57 -13.90 2.84
CA MET A 124 11.70 -14.65 1.59
C MET A 124 12.97 -15.52 1.56
N GLN A 125 14.08 -15.01 2.07
CA GLN A 125 15.35 -15.77 2.20
C GLN A 125 15.20 -16.92 3.19
N LYS A 126 14.64 -16.67 4.38
CA LYS A 126 14.39 -17.70 5.41
C LYS A 126 13.59 -18.89 4.88
N HIS A 127 12.65 -18.62 4.00
CA HIS A 127 11.73 -19.66 3.46
C HIS A 127 12.02 -20.05 2.01
N ASN A 128 13.11 -19.60 1.41
CA ASN A 128 13.48 -19.87 0.02
C ASN A 128 12.37 -19.50 -1.00
N LEU A 129 11.64 -18.40 -0.75
CA LEU A 129 10.55 -17.96 -1.62
C LEU A 129 11.07 -17.25 -2.87
N LYS A 130 10.49 -17.56 -4.01
CA LYS A 130 10.85 -16.96 -5.31
C LYS A 130 9.94 -15.80 -5.71
N ASP A 131 8.68 -15.89 -5.29
CA ASP A 131 7.65 -14.90 -5.60
C ASP A 131 6.74 -14.64 -4.38
N VAL A 132 6.15 -13.46 -4.33
CA VAL A 132 5.20 -13.06 -3.30
C VAL A 132 4.11 -12.17 -3.85
N LEU A 133 2.95 -12.21 -3.20
CA LEU A 133 1.85 -11.27 -3.36
C LEU A 133 1.91 -10.22 -2.26
N LEU A 134 2.17 -8.97 -2.63
CA LEU A 134 2.08 -7.83 -1.71
C LEU A 134 0.65 -7.33 -1.64
N VAL A 135 0.04 -7.45 -0.47
CA VAL A 135 -1.31 -6.96 -0.19
C VAL A 135 -1.23 -5.62 0.55
N SER A 136 -1.80 -4.58 -0.02
CA SER A 136 -1.83 -3.25 0.59
C SER A 136 -3.02 -2.43 0.12
N ALA A 137 -3.25 -1.27 0.80
CA ALA A 137 -4.29 -0.35 0.33
C ALA A 137 -3.94 0.21 -1.05
N ASN A 138 -4.94 0.40 -1.87
CA ASN A 138 -4.79 0.90 -3.24
C ASN A 138 -4.02 2.22 -3.33
N TYR A 139 -4.29 3.19 -2.42
CA TYR A 139 -3.59 4.48 -2.39
C TYR A 139 -2.12 4.36 -1.96
N HIS A 140 -1.75 3.30 -1.24
CA HIS A 140 -0.39 3.04 -0.78
C HIS A 140 0.45 2.27 -1.83
N LEU A 141 -0.19 1.43 -2.63
CA LEU A 141 0.49 0.53 -3.58
C LEU A 141 1.42 1.23 -4.57
N PRO A 142 1.09 2.40 -5.18
CA PRO A 142 2.01 3.04 -6.12
C PRO A 142 3.38 3.36 -5.51
N ARG A 143 3.41 3.78 -4.25
CA ARG A 143 4.65 4.04 -3.52
C ARG A 143 5.34 2.74 -3.07
N ALA A 144 4.57 1.80 -2.56
CA ALA A 144 5.10 0.50 -2.14
C ALA A 144 5.75 -0.25 -3.30
N GLU A 145 5.16 -0.21 -4.50
CA GLU A 145 5.68 -0.87 -5.70
C GLU A 145 7.08 -0.38 -6.05
N ILE A 146 7.31 0.94 -6.08
CA ILE A 146 8.63 1.51 -6.35
C ILE A 146 9.66 1.00 -5.34
N ILE A 147 9.32 1.08 -4.05
CA ILE A 147 10.21 0.68 -2.96
C ILE A 147 10.50 -0.83 -3.02
N PHE A 148 9.47 -1.66 -3.13
CA PHE A 148 9.64 -3.12 -3.14
C PHE A 148 10.41 -3.60 -4.38
N LYS A 149 10.14 -3.06 -5.57
CA LYS A 149 10.92 -3.38 -6.78
C LYS A 149 12.39 -3.01 -6.64
N ARG A 150 12.72 -1.93 -5.96
CA ARG A 150 14.11 -1.54 -5.70
C ARG A 150 14.82 -2.51 -4.76
N TYR A 151 14.15 -2.91 -3.67
CA TYR A 151 14.74 -3.82 -2.68
C TYR A 151 14.79 -5.28 -3.15
N LEU A 152 13.93 -5.66 -4.08
CA LEU A 152 13.73 -7.03 -4.56
C LEU A 152 13.74 -7.10 -6.09
N PRO A 153 14.80 -6.60 -6.79
CA PRO A 153 14.80 -6.46 -8.24
C PRO A 153 14.72 -7.81 -8.96
N GLU A 154 15.26 -8.87 -8.35
CA GLU A 154 15.29 -10.21 -8.93
C GLU A 154 14.10 -11.09 -8.53
N LYS A 155 13.24 -10.61 -7.63
CA LYS A 155 12.08 -11.37 -7.15
C LYS A 155 10.82 -10.98 -7.90
N LYS A 156 9.95 -11.96 -8.12
CA LYS A 156 8.64 -11.70 -8.72
C LYS A 156 7.68 -11.22 -7.62
N ILE A 157 7.29 -9.96 -7.71
CA ILE A 157 6.33 -9.36 -6.78
C ILE A 157 5.06 -9.04 -7.54
N TYR A 158 3.96 -9.57 -7.06
CA TYR A 158 2.61 -9.26 -7.52
C TYR A 158 1.94 -8.34 -6.49
N PHE A 159 0.99 -7.53 -6.92
CA PHE A 159 0.40 -6.49 -6.07
C PHE A 159 -1.11 -6.66 -6.02
N GLN A 160 -1.65 -6.88 -4.82
CA GLN A 160 -3.09 -6.92 -4.56
C GLN A 160 -3.51 -5.64 -3.86
N ALA A 161 -4.36 -4.88 -4.53
CA ALA A 161 -4.99 -3.70 -3.94
C ALA A 161 -6.13 -4.11 -3.01
N VAL A 162 -6.25 -3.40 -1.89
CA VAL A 162 -7.41 -3.44 -1.01
C VAL A 162 -8.02 -2.04 -0.97
N ASN A 163 -9.30 -1.96 -1.24
CA ASN A 163 -10.05 -0.72 -1.05
C ASN A 163 -10.54 -0.65 0.40
N PRO A 164 -10.02 0.28 1.22
CA PRO A 164 -10.55 0.43 2.57
C PRO A 164 -12.04 0.81 2.52
N PRO A 165 -12.90 0.16 3.31
CA PRO A 165 -14.34 0.38 3.23
C PRO A 165 -14.76 1.81 3.56
N ASP A 166 -13.98 2.49 4.41
CA ASP A 166 -14.25 3.86 4.85
C ASP A 166 -13.84 4.93 3.83
N LEU A 167 -13.16 4.54 2.74
CA LEU A 167 -12.66 5.48 1.73
C LEU A 167 -13.49 5.46 0.46
N LYS A 168 -14.32 6.49 0.28
CA LYS A 168 -15.07 6.71 -0.96
C LYS A 168 -14.19 7.44 -1.99
N LEU A 169 -13.37 6.71 -2.73
CA LEU A 169 -12.42 7.30 -3.69
C LEU A 169 -13.11 8.06 -4.84
N SER A 170 -14.28 7.62 -5.27
CA SER A 170 -15.05 8.31 -6.31
C SER A 170 -15.51 9.71 -5.91
N HIS A 171 -15.65 9.97 -4.62
CA HIS A 171 -16.10 11.24 -4.05
C HIS A 171 -15.09 11.74 -3.01
N TRP A 172 -13.79 11.52 -3.24
CA TRP A 172 -12.72 11.83 -2.30
C TRP A 172 -12.74 13.29 -1.83
N TYR A 173 -13.13 14.22 -2.71
CA TYR A 173 -13.19 15.66 -2.45
C TYR A 173 -14.31 16.08 -1.48
N LEU A 174 -15.29 15.20 -1.22
CA LEU A 174 -16.36 15.45 -0.25
C LEU A 174 -15.97 15.07 1.19
N SER A 175 -14.82 14.42 1.39
CA SER A 175 -14.32 14.01 2.71
C SER A 175 -12.94 14.59 2.96
N TRP A 176 -12.83 15.49 3.95
CA TRP A 176 -11.55 16.05 4.35
C TRP A 176 -10.52 14.98 4.75
N GLN A 177 -10.97 13.94 5.47
CA GLN A 177 -10.10 12.84 5.88
C GLN A 177 -9.53 12.09 4.67
N THR A 178 -10.38 11.78 3.69
CA THR A 178 -9.98 11.10 2.45
C THR A 178 -9.04 11.98 1.62
N SER A 179 -9.39 13.25 1.42
CA SER A 179 -8.56 14.22 0.68
C SER A 179 -7.16 14.36 1.30
N ARG A 180 -7.10 14.54 2.63
CA ARG A 180 -5.85 14.66 3.37
C ARG A 180 -4.99 13.39 3.29
N LEU A 181 -5.63 12.20 3.38
CA LEU A 181 -4.93 10.92 3.24
C LEU A 181 -4.32 10.77 1.85
N LEU A 182 -5.12 10.98 0.81
CA LEU A 182 -4.68 10.86 -0.59
C LEU A 182 -3.57 11.86 -0.92
N LEU A 183 -3.71 13.11 -0.47
CA LEU A 183 -2.68 14.12 -0.68
C LEU A 183 -1.36 13.73 0.01
N LYS A 184 -1.41 13.25 1.25
CA LYS A 184 -0.22 12.77 1.96
C LYS A 184 0.46 11.61 1.22
N GLU A 185 -0.30 10.63 0.75
CA GLU A 185 0.27 9.49 0.03
C GLU A 185 0.78 9.90 -1.36
N TYR A 186 0.13 10.83 -2.05
CA TYR A 186 0.62 11.40 -3.30
C TYR A 186 1.97 12.11 -3.12
N LEU A 187 2.10 12.96 -2.09
CA LEU A 187 3.37 13.64 -1.82
C LEU A 187 4.50 12.65 -1.49
N LYS A 188 4.22 11.62 -0.70
CA LYS A 188 5.19 10.55 -0.42
C LYS A 188 5.53 9.75 -1.68
N PHE A 189 4.54 9.48 -2.54
CA PHE A 189 4.77 8.81 -3.82
C PHE A 189 5.68 9.65 -4.72
N LEU A 190 5.44 10.96 -4.85
CA LEU A 190 6.31 11.86 -5.62
C LEU A 190 7.72 11.87 -5.06
N PHE A 191 7.87 12.02 -3.74
CA PHE A 191 9.17 11.99 -3.08
C PHE A 191 9.95 10.73 -3.43
N VAL A 192 9.33 9.55 -3.27
CA VAL A 192 9.95 8.27 -3.61
C VAL A 192 10.28 8.17 -5.10
N LYS A 193 9.35 8.58 -5.96
CA LYS A 193 9.53 8.53 -7.42
C LYS A 193 10.72 9.38 -7.87
N PHE A 194 10.90 10.59 -7.33
CA PHE A 194 12.00 11.49 -7.71
C PHE A 194 13.32 11.22 -6.95
N SER A 195 13.27 10.57 -5.77
CA SER A 195 14.48 10.19 -5.04
C SER A 195 15.13 8.93 -5.60
N PHE A 196 14.42 8.17 -6.44
CA PHE A 196 14.81 6.86 -6.92
C PHE A 196 14.70 6.71 -8.46
N GLY A 197 14.36 7.81 -9.14
CA GLY A 197 14.33 7.91 -10.60
C GLY A 197 15.64 8.31 -11.23
#